data_3c3e2ed6148792abd96fb1f7b0f8d4e4
#
_entry.id   3c3e2ed6148792abd96fb1f7b0f8d4e4
#
_cell.length_a   1.000
_cell.length_b   1.000
_cell.length_c   1.000
_cell.angle_alpha   90.00
_cell.angle_beta   90.00
_cell.angle_gamma   90.00
#
_symmetry.space_group_name_H-M   'P 1'
#
loop_
_entity.id
_entity.type
_entity.pdbx_description
1 polymer ?
#
loop_
_entity_poly.entity_id
_entity_poly.type
_entity_poly.pdbx_seq_one_letter_code
_entity_poly.pdbx_strand_id
1 'polypeptide(L)'
;MRLSFIFWANILVFSFHLLADRVETKDGSIFYGKILEVVDGNLTFETTYSNAINIPLTAILSMSSSSSITVRDENNQTLSGQSIPLPIEQLNLRGSNQSQNLSFEKIQHLWPASGEDPLIIEEQEYNEGLLMKWKNSLGFDLVGSSGNTDSLGAGFRMDSIYSNNFRELDLFLSYNTQTTNGVNDTDETKGGAEYDSIFHEQLAWYLRSDFEHDTV
;
A
#
# COMPACT_ATOMS: atom_id res chain seq x y z
N MET A 1 -4.61 -75.61 -10.24
CA MET A 1 -5.00 -74.54 -11.18
C MET A 1 -5.15 -73.28 -10.38
N ARG A 2 -4.09 -72.43 -10.37
CA ARG A 2 -4.07 -71.15 -9.63
C ARG A 2 -4.17 -70.05 -10.66
N LEU A 3 -5.29 -69.29 -10.67
CA LEU A 3 -5.43 -68.04 -11.46
C LEU A 3 -4.79 -66.90 -10.69
N SER A 4 -3.75 -66.33 -11.25
CA SER A 4 -3.17 -65.06 -10.78
C SER A 4 -3.87 -63.91 -11.51
N PHE A 5 -4.64 -63.13 -10.76
CA PHE A 5 -5.19 -61.84 -11.24
C PHE A 5 -4.12 -60.75 -11.08
N ILE A 6 -3.60 -60.29 -12.20
CA ILE A 6 -2.71 -59.09 -12.24
C ILE A 6 -3.61 -57.89 -12.35
N PHE A 7 -3.68 -57.10 -11.27
CA PHE A 7 -4.38 -55.82 -11.24
C PHE A 7 -3.44 -54.74 -11.81
N TRP A 8 -3.73 -54.27 -13.01
CA TRP A 8 -3.08 -53.10 -13.58
C TRP A 8 -3.70 -51.82 -12.95
N ALA A 9 -3.02 -51.23 -11.98
CA ALA A 9 -3.37 -49.91 -11.47
C ALA A 9 -2.88 -48.83 -12.47
N ASN A 10 -3.81 -48.31 -13.27
CA ASN A 10 -3.56 -47.11 -14.05
C ASN A 10 -3.45 -45.89 -13.10
N ILE A 11 -2.23 -45.54 -12.76
CA ILE A 11 -1.95 -44.25 -12.08
C ILE A 11 -2.14 -43.16 -13.12
N LEU A 12 -3.31 -42.52 -13.12
CA LEU A 12 -3.57 -41.28 -13.82
C LEU A 12 -2.74 -40.17 -13.13
N VAL A 13 -1.54 -39.93 -13.64
CA VAL A 13 -0.74 -38.78 -13.26
C VAL A 13 -1.44 -37.53 -13.83
N PHE A 14 -2.27 -36.90 -13.02
CA PHE A 14 -2.74 -35.54 -13.31
C PHE A 14 -1.55 -34.62 -13.22
N SER A 15 -0.94 -34.34 -14.36
CA SER A 15 0.02 -33.23 -14.47
C SER A 15 -0.76 -31.93 -14.29
N PHE A 16 -0.77 -31.39 -13.07
CA PHE A 16 -1.11 -29.99 -12.86
C PHE A 16 -0.04 -29.15 -13.56
N HIS A 17 -0.31 -28.78 -14.79
CA HIS A 17 0.44 -27.68 -15.39
C HIS A 17 0.06 -26.45 -14.59
N LEU A 18 0.93 -26.00 -13.70
CA LEU A 18 0.89 -24.65 -13.20
C LEU A 18 1.05 -23.76 -14.44
N LEU A 19 -0.07 -23.27 -14.94
CA LEU A 19 -0.10 -22.29 -16.01
C LEU A 19 0.43 -20.99 -15.42
N ALA A 20 1.72 -20.75 -15.59
CA ALA A 20 2.32 -19.47 -15.23
C ALA A 20 2.08 -18.49 -16.37
N ASP A 21 1.93 -17.23 -16.04
CA ASP A 21 1.97 -16.17 -17.02
C ASP A 21 3.39 -16.07 -17.60
N ARG A 22 3.51 -15.62 -18.85
CA ARG A 22 4.78 -15.52 -19.55
C ARG A 22 4.92 -14.14 -20.16
N VAL A 23 6.06 -13.53 -19.95
CA VAL A 23 6.46 -12.28 -20.59
C VAL A 23 7.78 -12.50 -21.30
N GLU A 24 7.85 -12.05 -22.56
CA GLU A 24 9.07 -12.04 -23.37
C GLU A 24 9.42 -10.61 -23.73
N THR A 25 10.66 -10.22 -23.49
CA THR A 25 11.18 -8.90 -23.78
C THR A 25 11.92 -8.85 -25.12
N LYS A 26 12.09 -7.67 -25.67
CA LYS A 26 12.75 -7.43 -26.98
C LYS A 26 14.22 -7.86 -27.00
N ASP A 27 14.87 -7.92 -25.84
CA ASP A 27 16.25 -8.43 -25.69
C ASP A 27 16.32 -9.96 -25.62
N GLY A 28 15.17 -10.65 -25.72
CA GLY A 28 15.08 -12.11 -25.69
C GLY A 28 14.97 -12.72 -24.30
N SER A 29 14.87 -11.91 -23.23
CA SER A 29 14.64 -12.44 -21.90
C SER A 29 13.21 -12.96 -21.77
N ILE A 30 13.04 -14.08 -21.03
CA ILE A 30 11.73 -14.71 -20.80
C ILE A 30 11.52 -14.86 -19.30
N PHE A 31 10.38 -14.35 -18.82
CA PHE A 31 9.95 -14.42 -17.45
C PHE A 31 8.71 -15.29 -17.32
N TYR A 32 8.69 -16.15 -16.30
CA TYR A 32 7.55 -16.95 -15.90
C TYR A 32 7.12 -16.57 -14.49
N GLY A 33 5.82 -16.41 -14.28
CA GLY A 33 5.32 -15.96 -12.98
C GLY A 33 3.85 -15.54 -13.04
N LYS A 34 3.54 -14.38 -12.47
CA LYS A 34 2.20 -13.83 -12.40
C LYS A 34 2.18 -12.35 -12.80
N ILE A 35 1.31 -12.01 -13.71
CA ILE A 35 0.99 -10.62 -14.03
C ILE A 35 0.20 -10.04 -12.87
N LEU A 36 0.70 -8.97 -12.24
CA LEU A 36 0.01 -8.28 -11.16
C LEU A 36 -0.79 -7.10 -11.71
N GLU A 37 -0.12 -6.14 -12.32
CA GLU A 37 -0.77 -4.93 -12.83
C GLU A 37 0.11 -4.22 -13.87
N VAL A 38 -0.50 -3.31 -14.61
CA VAL A 38 0.20 -2.27 -15.39
C VAL A 38 -0.30 -0.92 -14.91
N VAL A 39 0.66 -0.09 -14.50
CA VAL A 39 0.44 1.32 -14.12
C VAL A 39 1.57 2.14 -14.71
N ASP A 40 1.27 3.33 -15.22
CA ASP A 40 2.25 4.29 -15.78
C ASP A 40 3.22 3.66 -16.81
N GLY A 41 2.70 2.77 -17.66
CA GLY A 41 3.48 2.12 -18.71
C GLY A 41 4.48 1.05 -18.20
N ASN A 42 4.38 0.63 -16.95
CA ASN A 42 5.20 -0.42 -16.35
C ASN A 42 4.35 -1.61 -15.95
N LEU A 43 4.77 -2.79 -16.36
CA LEU A 43 4.21 -4.05 -15.90
C LEU A 43 4.89 -4.49 -14.60
N THR A 44 4.11 -4.64 -13.54
CA THR A 44 4.52 -5.30 -12.29
C THR A 44 4.30 -6.80 -12.45
N PHE A 45 5.39 -7.56 -12.41
CA PHE A 45 5.40 -9.01 -12.66
C PHE A 45 6.07 -9.76 -11.50
N GLU A 46 5.35 -10.65 -10.85
CA GLU A 46 5.85 -11.49 -9.78
C GLU A 46 6.48 -12.77 -10.36
N THR A 47 7.76 -13.01 -10.08
CA THR A 47 8.46 -14.21 -10.53
C THR A 47 8.50 -15.27 -9.42
N THR A 48 8.73 -16.52 -9.80
CA THR A 48 8.84 -17.64 -8.84
C THR A 48 10.04 -17.49 -7.88
N TYR A 49 11.07 -16.73 -8.28
CA TYR A 49 12.35 -16.67 -7.57
C TYR A 49 12.68 -15.29 -7.01
N SER A 50 11.89 -14.27 -7.31
CA SER A 50 12.10 -12.90 -6.88
C SER A 50 10.75 -12.27 -6.53
N ASN A 51 10.78 -11.26 -5.67
CA ASN A 51 9.65 -10.35 -5.51
C ASN A 51 9.26 -9.72 -6.86
N ALA A 52 8.17 -8.96 -6.88
CA ALA A 52 7.71 -8.29 -8.08
C ALA A 52 8.85 -7.47 -8.75
N ILE A 53 8.95 -7.60 -10.07
CA ILE A 53 9.86 -6.82 -10.93
C ILE A 53 9.01 -5.91 -11.82
N ASN A 54 9.57 -4.74 -12.14
CA ASN A 54 8.93 -3.80 -13.07
C ASN A 54 9.55 -3.90 -14.45
N ILE A 55 8.72 -4.15 -15.46
CA ILE A 55 9.13 -4.27 -16.86
C ILE A 55 8.42 -3.18 -17.66
N PRO A 56 9.12 -2.22 -18.26
CA PRO A 56 8.49 -1.22 -19.13
C PRO A 56 7.74 -1.90 -20.29
N LEU A 57 6.51 -1.49 -20.56
CA LEU A 57 5.72 -2.03 -21.69
C LEU A 57 6.44 -1.89 -23.02
N THR A 58 7.24 -0.84 -23.18
CA THR A 58 8.06 -0.61 -24.37
C THR A 58 9.15 -1.67 -24.59
N ALA A 59 9.55 -2.38 -23.51
CA ALA A 59 10.52 -3.46 -23.58
C ALA A 59 9.88 -4.82 -23.87
N ILE A 60 8.55 -4.95 -23.79
CA ILE A 60 7.84 -6.21 -23.98
C ILE A 60 7.65 -6.50 -25.46
N LEU A 61 8.01 -7.72 -25.88
CA LEU A 61 7.76 -8.26 -27.21
C LEU A 61 6.44 -9.02 -27.25
N SER A 62 6.20 -9.90 -26.26
CA SER A 62 4.97 -10.68 -26.16
C SER A 62 4.61 -10.98 -24.71
N MET A 63 3.32 -11.15 -24.45
CA MET A 63 2.79 -11.48 -23.15
C MET A 63 1.66 -12.50 -23.27
N SER A 64 1.62 -13.48 -22.36
CA SER A 64 0.51 -14.42 -22.23
C SER A 64 0.10 -14.58 -20.78
N SER A 65 -1.20 -14.67 -20.54
CA SER A 65 -1.78 -14.88 -19.21
C SER A 65 -2.42 -16.24 -19.09
N SER A 66 -2.24 -16.87 -17.95
CA SER A 66 -2.88 -18.14 -17.60
C SER A 66 -4.34 -17.95 -17.19
N SER A 67 -4.70 -16.76 -16.73
CA SER A 67 -6.04 -16.36 -16.32
C SER A 67 -6.52 -15.13 -17.10
N SER A 68 -7.80 -14.82 -17.02
CA SER A 68 -8.35 -13.59 -17.60
C SER A 68 -7.74 -12.38 -16.91
N ILE A 69 -7.38 -11.41 -17.73
CA ILE A 69 -6.94 -10.06 -17.32
C ILE A 69 -7.91 -9.04 -17.88
N THR A 70 -7.99 -7.90 -17.23
CA THR A 70 -8.72 -6.73 -17.71
C THR A 70 -7.73 -5.65 -18.08
N VAL A 71 -7.95 -4.99 -19.19
CA VAL A 71 -7.10 -3.91 -19.72
C VAL A 71 -7.95 -2.68 -19.94
N ARG A 72 -7.44 -1.53 -19.58
CA ARG A 72 -7.99 -0.22 -19.92
C ARG A 72 -7.07 0.46 -20.91
N ASP A 73 -7.65 0.92 -22.02
CA ASP A 73 -6.94 1.63 -23.08
C ASP A 73 -6.94 3.16 -22.87
N GLU A 74 -6.25 3.87 -23.77
CA GLU A 74 -6.17 5.33 -23.80
C GLU A 74 -7.53 6.05 -23.94
N ASN A 75 -8.59 5.35 -24.36
CA ASN A 75 -9.93 5.87 -24.51
C ASN A 75 -10.83 5.52 -23.29
N ASN A 76 -10.25 5.04 -22.19
CA ASN A 76 -10.97 4.53 -21.03
C ASN A 76 -11.89 3.33 -21.31
N GLN A 77 -11.66 2.61 -22.42
CA GLN A 77 -12.40 1.39 -22.72
C GLN A 77 -11.75 0.21 -22.01
N THR A 78 -12.57 -0.60 -21.35
CA THR A 78 -12.11 -1.81 -20.68
C THR A 78 -12.39 -3.05 -21.52
N LEU A 79 -11.37 -3.90 -21.68
CA LEU A 79 -11.42 -5.15 -22.39
C LEU A 79 -10.95 -6.26 -21.45
N SER A 80 -11.71 -7.36 -21.38
CA SER A 80 -11.34 -8.50 -20.52
C SER A 80 -11.21 -9.76 -21.36
N GLY A 81 -10.20 -10.54 -21.05
CA GLY A 81 -9.94 -11.81 -21.72
C GLY A 81 -8.63 -12.44 -21.29
N GLN A 82 -8.35 -13.61 -21.83
CA GLN A 82 -7.07 -14.27 -21.65
C GLN A 82 -6.08 -13.77 -22.70
N SER A 83 -4.88 -13.41 -22.28
CA SER A 83 -3.84 -12.98 -23.20
C SER A 83 -3.20 -14.19 -23.89
N ILE A 84 -3.13 -14.11 -25.23
CA ILE A 84 -2.46 -15.10 -26.07
C ILE A 84 -1.19 -14.46 -26.64
N PRO A 85 -0.05 -15.16 -26.59
CA PRO A 85 1.20 -14.59 -27.05
C PRO A 85 1.18 -14.36 -28.56
N LEU A 86 1.49 -13.13 -28.98
CA LEU A 86 1.79 -12.78 -30.38
C LEU A 86 3.15 -12.09 -30.41
N PRO A 87 4.03 -12.43 -31.35
CA PRO A 87 5.36 -11.85 -31.45
C PRO A 87 5.35 -10.52 -32.24
N ILE A 88 4.42 -9.61 -31.93
CA ILE A 88 4.18 -8.38 -32.72
C ILE A 88 3.97 -7.14 -31.84
N GLU A 89 4.54 -7.10 -30.65
CA GLU A 89 4.39 -5.95 -29.73
C GLU A 89 2.93 -5.55 -29.47
N GLN A 90 2.05 -6.53 -29.48
CA GLN A 90 0.62 -6.34 -29.22
C GLN A 90 0.12 -7.38 -28.21
N LEU A 91 -0.79 -6.93 -27.38
CA LEU A 91 -1.57 -7.78 -26.53
C LEU A 91 -2.76 -8.31 -27.31
N ASN A 92 -2.86 -9.63 -27.46
CA ASN A 92 -4.07 -10.27 -27.98
C ASN A 92 -4.93 -10.76 -26.83
N LEU A 93 -6.10 -10.18 -26.64
CA LEU A 93 -7.08 -10.58 -25.64
C LEU A 93 -8.16 -11.44 -26.33
N ARG A 94 -8.26 -12.70 -25.88
CA ARG A 94 -9.35 -13.58 -26.25
C ARG A 94 -10.46 -13.50 -25.22
N GLY A 95 -11.50 -12.74 -25.53
CA GLY A 95 -12.76 -12.73 -24.79
C GLY A 95 -13.69 -13.87 -25.21
N SER A 96 -14.89 -13.91 -24.62
CA SER A 96 -15.89 -14.95 -24.91
C SER A 96 -16.40 -14.99 -26.36
N ASN A 97 -16.44 -13.84 -27.06
CA ASN A 97 -17.03 -13.72 -28.38
C ASN A 97 -16.08 -13.17 -29.44
N GLN A 98 -15.00 -12.52 -29.07
CA GLN A 98 -14.07 -11.89 -30.03
C GLN A 98 -12.65 -11.88 -29.47
N SER A 99 -11.67 -11.91 -30.37
CA SER A 99 -10.27 -11.60 -30.05
C SER A 99 -9.98 -10.18 -30.48
N GLN A 100 -9.33 -9.43 -29.62
CA GLN A 100 -8.93 -8.04 -29.89
C GLN A 100 -7.43 -7.89 -29.70
N ASN A 101 -6.80 -7.14 -30.61
CA ASN A 101 -5.39 -6.79 -30.53
C ASN A 101 -5.26 -5.35 -30.04
N LEU A 102 -4.45 -5.14 -29.04
CA LEU A 102 -4.16 -3.84 -28.45
C LEU A 102 -2.64 -3.64 -28.43
N SER A 103 -2.14 -2.52 -28.99
CA SER A 103 -0.73 -2.17 -28.84
C SER A 103 -0.40 -1.96 -27.37
N PHE A 104 0.78 -2.40 -26.91
CA PHE A 104 1.24 -2.17 -25.53
C PHE A 104 1.29 -0.68 -25.19
N GLU A 105 1.60 0.19 -26.13
CA GLU A 105 1.65 1.65 -25.95
C GLU A 105 0.29 2.27 -25.61
N LYS A 106 -0.81 1.59 -25.95
CA LYS A 106 -2.18 2.05 -25.68
C LYS A 106 -2.76 1.56 -24.38
N ILE A 107 -2.02 0.75 -23.64
CA ILE A 107 -2.44 0.22 -22.35
C ILE A 107 -2.12 1.26 -21.28
N GLN A 108 -3.15 1.79 -20.62
CA GLN A 108 -3.00 2.63 -19.45
C GLN A 108 -2.93 1.79 -18.18
N HIS A 109 -3.89 0.87 -18.01
CA HIS A 109 -3.95 -0.02 -16.86
C HIS A 109 -4.21 -1.46 -17.30
N LEU A 110 -3.69 -2.40 -16.55
CA LEU A 110 -3.99 -3.82 -16.68
C LEU A 110 -4.04 -4.43 -15.29
N TRP A 111 -5.02 -5.29 -15.04
CA TRP A 111 -5.15 -6.01 -13.76
C TRP A 111 -5.79 -7.38 -13.97
N PRO A 112 -5.60 -8.34 -13.05
CA PRO A 112 -6.32 -9.62 -13.09
C PRO A 112 -7.83 -9.39 -13.07
N ALA A 113 -8.60 -10.11 -13.88
CA ALA A 113 -10.06 -9.94 -13.96
C ALA A 113 -10.78 -10.24 -12.62
N SER A 114 -10.11 -10.93 -11.69
CA SER A 114 -10.58 -11.15 -10.31
C SER A 114 -10.20 -10.03 -9.34
N GLY A 115 -9.38 -9.07 -9.75
CA GLY A 115 -8.95 -7.92 -8.95
C GLY A 115 -9.89 -6.75 -9.11
N GLU A 116 -9.71 -5.75 -8.25
CA GLU A 116 -10.40 -4.47 -8.38
C GLU A 116 -9.72 -3.59 -9.43
N ASP A 117 -10.49 -2.68 -10.00
CA ASP A 117 -10.03 -1.69 -10.94
C ASP A 117 -9.08 -0.69 -10.26
N PRO A 118 -7.84 -0.50 -10.74
CA PRO A 118 -6.87 0.41 -10.12
C PRO A 118 -7.39 1.84 -9.93
N LEU A 119 -8.20 2.35 -10.85
CA LEU A 119 -8.77 3.70 -10.71
C LEU A 119 -9.78 3.78 -9.56
N ILE A 120 -10.53 2.71 -9.29
CA ILE A 120 -11.45 2.68 -8.15
C ILE A 120 -10.65 2.65 -6.83
N ILE A 121 -9.57 1.90 -6.78
CA ILE A 121 -8.68 1.85 -5.62
C ILE A 121 -8.08 3.23 -5.36
N GLU A 122 -7.54 3.88 -6.38
CA GLU A 122 -6.96 5.23 -6.27
C GLU A 122 -7.99 6.26 -5.79
N GLU A 123 -9.20 6.22 -6.32
CA GLU A 123 -10.29 7.10 -5.89
C GLU A 123 -10.69 6.85 -4.43
N GLN A 124 -10.75 5.58 -4.01
CA GLN A 124 -11.05 5.22 -2.62
C GLN A 124 -9.94 5.69 -1.67
N GLU A 125 -8.69 5.45 -1.99
CA GLU A 125 -7.54 5.90 -1.19
C GLU A 125 -7.48 7.43 -1.09
N TYR A 126 -7.74 8.14 -2.20
CA TYR A 126 -7.85 9.60 -2.19
C TYR A 126 -8.97 10.08 -1.27
N ASN A 127 -10.17 9.49 -1.39
CA ASN A 127 -11.31 9.85 -0.55
C ASN A 127 -11.06 9.52 0.93
N GLU A 128 -10.43 8.40 1.24
CA GLU A 128 -10.03 8.07 2.61
C GLU A 128 -9.00 9.06 3.15
N GLY A 129 -8.08 9.51 2.33
CA GLY A 129 -7.10 10.55 2.67
C GLY A 129 -7.70 11.93 2.96
N LEU A 130 -8.92 12.19 2.48
CA LEU A 130 -9.69 13.41 2.79
C LEU A 130 -10.39 13.35 4.16
N LEU A 131 -10.62 12.14 4.68
CA LEU A 131 -11.33 11.97 5.94
C LEU A 131 -10.47 12.37 7.13
N MET A 132 -10.99 13.32 7.92
CA MET A 132 -10.35 13.73 9.17
C MET A 132 -10.48 12.61 10.21
N LYS A 133 -9.37 12.24 10.85
CA LYS A 133 -9.32 11.17 11.86
C LYS A 133 -8.69 11.70 13.15
N TRP A 134 -9.24 11.28 14.31
CA TRP A 134 -8.64 11.56 15.60
C TRP A 134 -7.60 10.50 15.98
N LYS A 135 -6.46 10.96 16.47
CA LYS A 135 -5.44 10.15 17.12
C LYS A 135 -5.14 10.77 18.48
N ASN A 136 -5.44 10.04 19.55
CA ASN A 136 -5.24 10.53 20.90
C ASN A 136 -4.17 9.70 21.60
N SER A 137 -3.33 10.36 22.42
CA SER A 137 -2.38 9.70 23.29
C SER A 137 -2.44 10.29 24.69
N LEU A 138 -2.23 9.45 25.69
CA LEU A 138 -2.13 9.82 27.10
C LEU A 138 -0.84 9.22 27.66
N GLY A 139 -0.06 10.04 28.35
CA GLY A 139 1.15 9.65 29.05
C GLY A 139 1.08 10.00 30.52
N PHE A 140 1.61 9.11 31.34
CA PHE A 140 1.78 9.33 32.79
C PHE A 140 3.20 8.92 33.15
N ASP A 141 3.90 9.78 33.85
CA ASP A 141 5.24 9.53 34.32
C ASP A 141 5.28 9.68 35.83
N LEU A 142 5.96 8.76 36.52
CA LEU A 142 6.24 8.83 37.95
C LEU A 142 7.71 8.50 38.16
N VAL A 143 8.44 9.43 38.73
CA VAL A 143 9.87 9.29 38.98
C VAL A 143 10.15 9.60 40.44
N GLY A 144 10.90 8.72 41.09
CA GLY A 144 11.30 8.92 42.50
C GLY A 144 12.75 8.50 42.71
N SER A 145 13.44 9.23 43.55
CA SER A 145 14.76 8.85 44.05
C SER A 145 14.82 9.07 45.59
N SER A 146 15.55 8.21 46.26
CA SER A 146 15.77 8.29 47.70
C SER A 146 17.23 8.08 48.03
N GLY A 147 17.77 8.87 48.93
CA GLY A 147 19.18 8.83 49.33
C GLY A 147 19.62 10.06 50.09
N ASN A 148 20.71 10.68 49.69
CA ASN A 148 21.14 11.97 50.26
C ASN A 148 20.20 13.13 49.88
N THR A 149 19.42 12.93 48.81
CA THR A 149 18.35 13.83 48.35
C THR A 149 17.15 12.95 47.98
N ASP A 150 16.01 13.23 48.60
CA ASP A 150 14.77 12.55 48.24
C ASP A 150 14.01 13.41 47.24
N SER A 151 13.62 12.81 46.12
CA SER A 151 12.81 13.49 45.09
C SER A 151 11.67 12.61 44.61
N LEU A 152 10.54 13.26 44.31
CA LEU A 152 9.37 12.66 43.71
C LEU A 152 8.84 13.60 42.63
N GLY A 153 8.74 13.10 41.40
CA GLY A 153 8.15 13.80 40.27
C GLY A 153 6.99 13.03 39.68
N ALA A 154 5.98 13.73 39.24
CA ALA A 154 4.86 13.18 38.47
C ALA A 154 4.58 14.03 37.25
N GLY A 155 4.32 13.38 36.13
CA GLY A 155 3.98 14.01 34.89
C GLY A 155 2.71 13.41 34.26
N PHE A 156 1.98 14.27 33.58
CA PHE A 156 0.85 13.91 32.74
C PHE A 156 0.99 14.61 31.41
N ARG A 157 0.71 13.88 30.32
CA ARG A 157 0.66 14.45 28.98
C ARG A 157 -0.52 13.88 28.20
N MET A 158 -1.24 14.75 27.52
CA MET A 158 -2.30 14.42 26.58
C MET A 158 -1.99 15.09 25.24
N ASP A 159 -2.01 14.33 24.18
CA ASP A 159 -1.95 14.83 22.80
C ASP A 159 -3.18 14.32 22.06
N SER A 160 -3.78 15.19 21.24
CA SER A 160 -4.98 14.90 20.47
C SER A 160 -4.85 15.53 19.10
N ILE A 161 -4.61 14.69 18.08
CA ILE A 161 -4.39 15.09 16.70
C ILE A 161 -5.64 14.77 15.90
N TYR A 162 -6.18 15.78 15.20
CA TYR A 162 -7.29 15.64 14.27
C TYR A 162 -6.80 15.99 12.87
N SER A 163 -6.52 14.99 12.04
CA SER A 163 -5.82 15.20 10.78
C SER A 163 -6.34 14.38 9.61
N ASN A 164 -6.01 14.86 8.42
CA ASN A 164 -6.06 14.15 7.16
C ASN A 164 -4.78 14.47 6.35
N ASN A 165 -4.74 14.09 5.06
CA ASN A 165 -3.56 14.32 4.21
C ASN A 165 -3.23 15.80 3.97
N PHE A 166 -4.15 16.73 4.24
CA PHE A 166 -4.01 18.14 3.91
C PHE A 166 -4.10 19.08 5.12
N ARG A 167 -4.62 18.61 6.24
CA ARG A 167 -4.90 19.44 7.41
C ARG A 167 -4.61 18.67 8.67
N GLU A 168 -4.05 19.36 9.66
CA GLU A 168 -3.80 18.81 10.97
C GLU A 168 -4.13 19.86 12.03
N LEU A 169 -4.88 19.45 13.05
CA LEU A 169 -5.08 20.18 14.29
C LEU A 169 -4.48 19.35 15.41
N ASP A 170 -3.42 19.86 16.02
CA ASP A 170 -2.77 19.25 17.19
C ASP A 170 -3.17 20.02 18.45
N LEU A 171 -3.68 19.31 19.44
CA LEU A 171 -4.04 19.83 20.75
C LEU A 171 -3.18 19.10 21.77
N PHE A 172 -2.48 19.83 22.63
CA PHE A 172 -1.68 19.23 23.68
C PHE A 172 -1.95 19.88 25.04
N LEU A 173 -1.83 19.07 26.06
CA LEU A 173 -1.85 19.49 27.46
C LEU A 173 -0.83 18.65 28.23
N SER A 174 -0.01 19.32 29.05
CA SER A 174 0.93 18.65 29.95
C SER A 174 0.91 19.31 31.31
N TYR A 175 1.12 18.48 32.32
CA TYR A 175 1.33 18.91 33.73
C TYR A 175 2.52 18.15 34.28
N ASN A 176 3.45 18.87 34.88
CA ASN A 176 4.61 18.30 35.55
C ASN A 176 4.75 18.89 36.94
N THR A 177 4.97 18.05 37.95
CA THR A 177 5.29 18.48 39.30
C THR A 177 6.48 17.71 39.82
N GLN A 178 7.34 18.37 40.59
CA GLN A 178 8.48 17.73 41.26
C GLN A 178 8.69 18.34 42.62
N THR A 179 8.90 17.48 43.59
CA THR A 179 9.23 17.85 44.96
C THR A 179 10.58 17.26 45.32
N THR A 180 11.48 18.08 45.88
CA THR A 180 12.79 17.66 46.37
C THR A 180 12.94 18.02 47.84
N ASN A 181 13.25 17.03 48.67
CA ASN A 181 13.35 17.17 50.12
C ASN A 181 12.12 17.84 50.77
N GLY A 182 10.92 17.58 50.22
CA GLY A 182 9.66 18.12 50.68
C GLY A 182 9.35 19.55 50.22
N VAL A 183 10.18 20.14 49.38
CA VAL A 183 9.95 21.45 48.75
C VAL A 183 9.53 21.22 47.30
N ASN A 184 8.50 21.94 46.89
CA ASN A 184 8.05 21.89 45.45
C ASN A 184 9.02 22.70 44.61
N ASP A 185 9.64 22.02 43.63
CA ASP A 185 10.65 22.61 42.71
C ASP A 185 10.06 22.89 41.37
N THR A 186 8.99 22.21 40.99
CA THR A 186 8.33 22.34 39.68
C THR A 186 6.84 22.12 39.87
N ASP A 187 6.04 23.04 39.33
CA ASP A 187 4.60 22.93 39.22
C ASP A 187 4.15 23.65 37.96
N GLU A 188 4.31 22.95 36.86
CA GLU A 188 4.21 23.53 35.51
C GLU A 188 3.03 22.93 34.74
N THR A 189 2.19 23.77 34.19
CA THR A 189 1.13 23.40 33.25
C THR A 189 1.40 24.06 31.88
N LYS A 190 1.41 23.25 30.83
CA LYS A 190 1.52 23.73 29.45
C LYS A 190 0.38 23.18 28.62
N GLY A 191 -0.11 23.99 27.69
CA GLY A 191 -1.10 23.54 26.73
C GLY A 191 -1.09 24.43 25.51
N GLY A 192 -1.62 23.89 24.41
CA GLY A 192 -1.66 24.64 23.18
C GLY A 192 -2.44 23.93 22.08
N ALA A 193 -2.56 24.66 21.00
CA ALA A 193 -3.15 24.20 19.75
C ALA A 193 -2.28 24.65 18.60
N GLU A 194 -2.05 23.75 17.66
CA GLU A 194 -1.37 24.02 16.39
C GLU A 194 -2.27 23.56 15.24
N TYR A 195 -2.39 24.36 14.21
CA TYR A 195 -3.18 24.04 13.04
C TYR A 195 -2.36 24.25 11.78
N ASP A 196 -2.21 23.18 10.99
CA ASP A 196 -1.53 23.16 9.71
C ASP A 196 -2.51 22.90 8.59
N SER A 197 -2.30 23.57 7.44
CA SER A 197 -3.09 23.33 6.25
C SER A 197 -2.24 23.51 4.99
N ILE A 198 -2.18 22.47 4.18
CA ILE A 198 -1.59 22.46 2.84
C ILE A 198 -2.70 22.82 1.85
N PHE A 199 -2.56 23.91 1.11
CA PHE A 199 -3.54 24.36 0.12
C PHE A 199 -3.01 24.35 -1.32
N HIS A 200 -1.71 24.11 -1.47
CA HIS A 200 -1.04 23.88 -2.74
C HIS A 200 0.22 23.05 -2.50
N GLU A 201 0.71 22.30 -3.49
CA GLU A 201 1.86 21.40 -3.38
C GLU A 201 3.10 22.04 -2.72
N GLN A 202 3.27 23.35 -2.85
CA GLN A 202 4.41 24.11 -2.32
C GLN A 202 4.03 25.14 -1.25
N LEU A 203 2.74 25.24 -0.88
CA LEU A 203 2.24 26.26 0.02
C LEU A 203 1.41 25.64 1.14
N ALA A 204 1.86 25.90 2.35
CA ALA A 204 1.15 25.59 3.58
C ALA A 204 1.15 26.82 4.49
N TRP A 205 0.18 26.90 5.36
CA TRP A 205 0.19 27.86 6.47
C TRP A 205 -0.05 27.12 7.77
N TYR A 206 0.46 27.68 8.84
CA TYR A 206 0.20 27.15 10.16
C TYR A 206 -0.14 28.29 11.13
N LEU A 207 -0.89 27.94 12.16
CA LEU A 207 -1.21 28.79 13.28
C LEU A 207 -0.96 28.02 14.57
N ARG A 208 -0.20 28.64 15.50
CA ARG A 208 0.09 28.07 16.80
C ARG A 208 -0.29 29.04 17.90
N SER A 209 -0.88 28.51 18.97
CA SER A 209 -1.12 29.23 20.23
C SER A 209 -0.81 28.29 21.37
N ASP A 210 0.04 28.71 22.27
CA ASP A 210 0.41 27.96 23.48
C ASP A 210 0.39 28.84 24.70
N PHE A 211 0.18 28.23 25.84
CA PHE A 211 0.26 28.85 27.16
C PHE A 211 1.12 28.00 28.10
N GLU A 212 1.77 28.66 29.00
CA GLU A 212 2.56 28.07 30.06
C GLU A 212 2.21 28.77 31.36
N HIS A 213 2.02 28.00 32.41
CA HIS A 213 1.80 28.49 33.78
C HIS A 213 2.71 27.72 34.72
N ASP A 214 3.55 28.44 35.44
CA ASP A 214 4.47 27.93 36.45
C ASP A 214 4.16 28.66 37.74
N THR A 215 4.06 27.90 38.84
CA THR A 215 3.69 28.40 40.18
C THR A 215 4.82 28.33 41.22
N VAL A 216 6.04 27.97 40.77
CA VAL A 216 7.22 27.86 41.65
C VAL A 216 8.15 29.02 41.44
#